data_539332ab136258743641b8d086feed30
#
_entry.id   539332ab136258743641b8d086feed30
#
_cell.length_a   1.000
_cell.length_b   1.000
_cell.length_c   1.000
_cell.angle_alpha   90.00
_cell.angle_beta   90.00
_cell.angle_gamma   90.00
#
_symmetry.space_group_name_H-M   'P 1'
#
loop_
_entity.id
_entity.type
_entity.pdbx_description
1 polymer ?
#
loop_
_entity_poly.entity_id
_entity_poly.type
_entity_poly.pdbx_seq_one_letter_code
_entity_poly.pdbx_strand_id
1 'polypeptide(L)'
;SLALARTLPETGGRAEYPNEKRNGIRYKNWCSQYVITDRCDSPYGQDMPYLNEEIIYSLRNCLLHQSTPSVEQSKIHESRCKVDKFELVITGEDGANGDLSMVAYDKDMNIVRRELQVPISHLCYILCTAAEDYYKNNKEKFDFIKYSIEDDRPKTFL
;
A
#
# COMPACT_ATOMS: atom_id res chain seq x y z
N SER A 1 -13.13 3.14 -0.64
CA SER A 1 -12.41 4.19 -1.40
C SER A 1 -10.92 4.09 -1.17
N LEU A 2 -10.12 4.15 -2.23
CA LEU A 2 -8.65 4.11 -2.13
C LEU A 2 -8.10 5.25 -1.25
N ALA A 3 -8.74 6.42 -1.31
CA ALA A 3 -8.35 7.56 -0.50
C ALA A 3 -8.39 7.26 1.02
N LEU A 4 -9.40 6.53 1.46
CA LEU A 4 -9.53 6.13 2.87
C LEU A 4 -8.60 4.94 3.19
N ALA A 5 -8.56 3.90 2.37
CA ALA A 5 -7.76 2.70 2.63
C ALA A 5 -6.28 3.04 2.88
N ARG A 6 -5.70 3.97 2.11
CA ARG A 6 -4.29 4.37 2.26
C ARG A 6 -3.96 5.15 3.53
N THR A 7 -4.97 5.60 4.32
CA THR A 7 -4.74 6.22 5.64
C THR A 7 -4.63 5.17 6.75
N LEU A 8 -5.08 3.95 6.50
CA LEU A 8 -5.05 2.87 7.49
C LEU A 8 -3.64 2.55 8.00
N PRO A 9 -2.59 2.44 7.15
CA PRO A 9 -1.23 2.23 7.62
C PRO A 9 -0.70 3.37 8.50
N GLU A 10 -1.18 4.60 8.33
CA GLU A 10 -0.80 5.73 9.19
C GLU A 10 -1.33 5.53 10.60
N THR A 11 -2.59 5.14 10.72
CA THR A 11 -3.23 4.86 12.00
C THR A 11 -2.63 3.62 12.68
N GLY A 12 -2.46 2.52 11.93
CA GLY A 12 -1.80 1.30 12.41
C GLY A 12 -0.35 1.54 12.83
N GLY A 13 0.41 2.28 12.02
CA GLY A 13 1.79 2.66 12.33
C GLY A 13 1.90 3.54 13.58
N ARG A 14 0.92 4.43 13.83
CA ARG A 14 0.87 5.21 15.07
C ARG A 14 0.60 4.33 16.29
N ALA A 15 -0.27 3.34 16.15
CA ALA A 15 -0.58 2.39 17.22
C ALA A 15 0.62 1.48 17.54
N GLU A 16 1.32 0.98 16.50
CA GLU A 16 2.43 0.04 16.66
C GLU A 16 3.73 0.70 17.12
N TYR A 17 4.02 1.89 16.59
CA TYR A 17 5.29 2.61 16.83
C TYR A 17 5.06 3.98 17.49
N PRO A 18 4.51 4.05 18.73
CA PRO A 18 4.12 5.32 19.35
C PRO A 18 5.31 6.26 19.60
N ASN A 19 6.51 5.72 19.75
CA ASN A 19 7.73 6.47 20.04
C ASN A 19 8.47 6.94 18.76
N GLU A 20 8.16 6.42 17.58
CA GLU A 20 8.75 6.91 16.33
C GLU A 20 8.02 8.17 15.87
N LYS A 21 8.75 9.28 15.79
CA LYS A 21 8.18 10.60 15.44
C LYS A 21 7.99 10.79 13.92
N ARG A 22 8.75 10.06 13.12
CA ARG A 22 8.75 10.18 11.65
C ARG A 22 7.62 9.37 11.04
N ASN A 23 6.58 10.06 10.60
CA ASN A 23 5.37 9.41 10.08
C ASN A 23 5.64 8.45 8.91
N GLY A 24 6.53 8.83 7.98
CA GLY A 24 6.89 7.97 6.84
C GLY A 24 7.55 6.66 7.24
N ILE A 25 8.34 6.67 8.32
CA ILE A 25 8.97 5.45 8.84
C ILE A 25 7.93 4.53 9.47
N ARG A 26 7.05 5.07 10.32
CA ARG A 26 5.94 4.30 10.92
C ARG A 26 5.07 3.66 9.85
N TYR A 27 4.69 4.45 8.85
CA TYR A 27 3.87 4.00 7.74
C TYR A 27 4.50 2.82 6.99
N LYS A 28 5.76 2.98 6.56
CA LYS A 28 6.49 1.96 5.80
C LYS A 28 6.72 0.69 6.63
N ASN A 29 7.15 0.84 7.87
CA ASN A 29 7.37 -0.30 8.77
C ASN A 29 6.07 -1.09 8.99
N TRP A 30 4.95 -0.40 9.17
CA TRP A 30 3.66 -1.05 9.33
C TRP A 30 3.23 -1.78 8.05
N CYS A 31 3.39 -1.15 6.88
CA CYS A 31 3.12 -1.79 5.59
C CYS A 31 3.99 -3.03 5.38
N SER A 32 5.29 -2.93 5.64
CA SER A 32 6.22 -4.05 5.50
C SER A 32 5.87 -5.23 6.41
N GLN A 33 5.40 -4.95 7.62
CA GLN A 33 5.11 -5.98 8.61
C GLN A 33 3.72 -6.63 8.44
N TYR A 34 2.71 -5.86 8.03
CA TYR A 34 1.31 -6.31 8.08
C TYR A 34 0.63 -6.40 6.72
N VAL A 35 1.12 -5.70 5.70
CA VAL A 35 0.51 -5.69 4.36
C VAL A 35 1.26 -6.60 3.39
N ILE A 36 2.59 -6.65 3.48
CA ILE A 36 3.47 -7.29 2.48
C ILE A 36 4.14 -8.54 3.06
N THR A 37 3.39 -9.30 3.85
CA THR A 37 3.92 -10.45 4.61
C THR A 37 4.45 -11.60 3.75
N ASP A 38 3.95 -11.76 2.53
CA ASP A 38 4.23 -12.95 1.71
C ASP A 38 5.20 -12.70 0.53
N ARG A 39 5.85 -11.52 0.48
CA ARG A 39 6.58 -11.09 -0.72
C ARG A 39 8.08 -10.94 -0.54
N CYS A 40 8.67 -11.70 0.36
CA CYS A 40 10.11 -11.58 0.62
C CYS A 40 10.99 -11.98 -0.58
N ASP A 41 10.50 -12.88 -1.43
CA ASP A 41 11.26 -13.37 -2.58
C ASP A 41 10.35 -13.44 -3.81
N SER A 42 10.50 -12.49 -4.73
CA SER A 42 9.88 -12.63 -6.04
C SER A 42 10.37 -13.95 -6.66
N PRO A 43 9.46 -14.88 -7.06
CA PRO A 43 9.86 -16.13 -7.71
C PRO A 43 10.55 -15.88 -9.06
N TYR A 44 10.53 -14.66 -9.55
CA TYR A 44 11.10 -14.26 -10.84
C TYR A 44 12.41 -13.47 -10.73
N GLY A 45 13.02 -13.42 -9.53
CA GLY A 45 14.32 -12.78 -9.29
C GLY A 45 14.23 -11.32 -8.80
N GLN A 46 15.39 -10.78 -8.43
CA GLN A 46 15.51 -9.45 -7.80
C GLN A 46 15.20 -8.27 -8.74
N ASP A 47 15.07 -8.53 -10.03
CA ASP A 47 14.89 -7.50 -11.06
C ASP A 47 13.42 -7.12 -11.31
N MET A 48 12.49 -7.98 -10.89
CA MET A 48 11.07 -7.75 -11.10
C MET A 48 10.54 -6.71 -10.11
N PRO A 49 9.85 -5.66 -10.59
CA PRO A 49 9.17 -4.73 -9.70
C PRO A 49 8.01 -5.44 -8.99
N TYR A 50 7.74 -5.07 -7.77
CA TYR A 50 6.60 -5.57 -6.99
C TYR A 50 6.06 -4.48 -6.08
N LEU A 51 4.80 -4.62 -5.68
CA LEU A 51 4.20 -3.72 -4.71
C LEU A 51 4.91 -3.88 -3.36
N ASN A 52 5.46 -2.79 -2.84
CA ASN A 52 6.20 -2.73 -1.58
C ASN A 52 5.84 -1.47 -0.80
N GLU A 53 6.35 -1.38 0.43
CA GLU A 53 6.06 -0.27 1.35
C GLU A 53 6.50 1.10 0.82
N GLU A 54 7.60 1.15 0.04
CA GLU A 54 8.09 2.39 -0.57
C GLU A 54 7.12 2.89 -1.65
N ILE A 55 6.65 1.99 -2.50
CA ILE A 55 5.68 2.30 -3.55
C ILE A 55 4.34 2.73 -2.95
N ILE A 56 3.83 2.00 -1.95
CA ILE A 56 2.56 2.34 -1.28
C ILE A 56 2.66 3.72 -0.62
N TYR A 57 3.77 4.01 0.05
CA TYR A 57 4.00 5.31 0.69
C TYR A 57 4.17 6.43 -0.33
N SER A 58 4.90 6.22 -1.41
CA SER A 58 5.05 7.18 -2.51
C SER A 58 3.70 7.50 -3.16
N LEU A 59 2.92 6.47 -3.48
CA LEU A 59 1.56 6.63 -4.02
C LEU A 59 0.65 7.42 -3.08
N ARG A 60 0.70 7.13 -1.77
CA ARG A 60 -0.03 7.89 -0.75
C ARG A 60 0.32 9.38 -0.83
N ASN A 61 1.60 9.71 -0.91
CA ASN A 61 2.06 11.10 -0.95
C ASN A 61 1.65 11.81 -2.24
N CYS A 62 1.80 11.18 -3.39
CA CYS A 62 1.40 11.75 -4.68
C CYS A 62 -0.11 12.01 -4.73
N LEU A 63 -0.92 11.07 -4.26
CA LEU A 63 -2.37 11.25 -4.22
C LEU A 63 -2.82 12.34 -3.24
N LEU A 64 -2.13 12.52 -2.11
CA LEU A 64 -2.46 13.56 -1.11
C LEU A 64 -2.03 14.95 -1.54
N HIS A 65 -0.86 15.08 -2.14
CA HIS A 65 -0.26 16.39 -2.38
C HIS A 65 -0.37 16.85 -3.84
N GLN A 66 -0.48 15.93 -4.78
CA GLN A 66 -0.49 16.23 -6.22
C GLN A 66 -1.79 15.81 -6.91
N SER A 67 -2.67 15.10 -6.21
CA SER A 67 -3.91 14.53 -6.76
C SER A 67 -3.69 13.62 -7.98
N THR A 68 -2.48 13.08 -8.14
CA THR A 68 -2.10 12.20 -9.25
C THR A 68 -1.80 10.79 -8.74
N PRO A 69 -2.33 9.75 -9.37
CA PRO A 69 -2.03 8.36 -9.04
C PRO A 69 -0.67 7.95 -9.63
N SER A 70 0.40 8.58 -9.16
CA SER A 70 1.76 8.35 -9.63
C SER A 70 2.68 7.97 -8.49
N VAL A 71 3.86 7.44 -8.83
CA VAL A 71 4.93 7.13 -7.89
C VAL A 71 6.14 7.98 -8.25
N GLU A 72 6.64 8.77 -7.30
CA GLU A 72 7.85 9.56 -7.51
C GLU A 72 9.10 8.67 -7.38
N GLN A 73 9.67 8.31 -8.51
CA GLN A 73 10.88 7.49 -8.59
C GLN A 73 12.06 8.05 -7.80
N SER A 74 12.21 9.38 -7.78
CA SER A 74 13.29 10.07 -7.06
C SER A 74 13.25 9.85 -5.55
N LYS A 75 12.12 9.44 -5.00
CA LYS A 75 11.94 9.18 -3.56
C LYS A 75 12.11 7.70 -3.20
N ILE A 76 12.24 6.82 -4.18
CA ILE A 76 12.51 5.39 -3.97
C ILE A 76 14.03 5.20 -3.96
N HIS A 77 14.60 5.02 -2.77
CA HIS A 77 16.05 4.96 -2.60
C HIS A 77 16.63 3.56 -2.88
N GLU A 78 15.87 2.51 -2.63
CA GLU A 78 16.33 1.15 -2.88
C GLU A 78 16.19 0.78 -4.35
N SER A 79 17.29 0.36 -4.99
CA SER A 79 17.32 0.01 -6.42
C SER A 79 16.37 -1.12 -6.78
N ARG A 80 16.17 -2.09 -5.86
CA ARG A 80 15.23 -3.20 -6.00
C ARG A 80 13.76 -2.78 -6.03
N CYS A 81 13.44 -1.60 -5.51
CA CYS A 81 12.09 -1.06 -5.45
C CYS A 81 11.77 -0.12 -6.61
N LYS A 82 12.71 0.09 -7.54
CA LYS A 82 12.51 1.01 -8.67
C LYS A 82 11.46 0.49 -9.63
N VAL A 83 10.58 1.38 -10.02
CA VAL A 83 9.56 1.18 -11.04
C VAL A 83 9.62 2.36 -11.99
N ASP A 84 9.89 2.10 -13.26
CA ASP A 84 9.98 3.17 -14.28
C ASP A 84 8.61 3.63 -14.74
N LYS A 85 7.62 2.73 -14.71
CA LYS A 85 6.22 3.04 -14.98
C LYS A 85 5.32 2.37 -13.96
N PHE A 86 4.51 3.18 -13.29
CA PHE A 86 3.50 2.72 -12.34
C PHE A 86 2.11 3.10 -12.83
N GLU A 87 1.18 2.15 -12.78
CA GLU A 87 -0.22 2.37 -13.17
C GLU A 87 -1.17 1.77 -12.14
N LEU A 88 -2.16 2.57 -11.73
CA LEU A 88 -3.35 2.06 -11.07
C LEU A 88 -4.38 1.70 -12.13
N VAL A 89 -4.89 0.47 -12.08
CA VAL A 89 -5.86 -0.02 -13.05
C VAL A 89 -7.21 -0.32 -12.39
N ILE A 90 -8.28 -0.05 -13.13
CA ILE A 90 -9.63 -0.50 -12.78
C ILE A 90 -9.87 -1.78 -13.56
N THR A 91 -10.02 -2.89 -12.85
CA THR A 91 -10.34 -4.19 -13.45
C THR A 91 -11.83 -4.45 -13.36
N GLY A 92 -12.39 -5.12 -14.38
CA GLY A 92 -13.75 -5.66 -14.33
C GLY A 92 -13.87 -6.83 -13.34
N GLU A 93 -15.08 -7.40 -13.22
CA GLU A 93 -15.36 -8.52 -12.30
C GLU A 93 -14.48 -9.75 -12.56
N ASP A 94 -14.06 -9.95 -13.81
CA ASP A 94 -13.18 -11.04 -14.24
C ASP A 94 -11.70 -10.65 -14.27
N GLY A 95 -11.34 -9.47 -13.76
CA GLY A 95 -9.98 -8.94 -13.79
C GLY A 95 -9.02 -9.66 -12.85
N ALA A 96 -7.72 -9.59 -13.15
CA ALA A 96 -6.68 -10.18 -12.32
C ALA A 96 -6.73 -9.66 -10.87
N ASN A 97 -6.77 -10.57 -9.90
CA ASN A 97 -6.82 -10.27 -8.47
C ASN A 97 -5.44 -9.93 -7.87
N GLY A 98 -4.45 -9.62 -8.70
CA GLY A 98 -3.08 -9.33 -8.24
C GLY A 98 -2.37 -8.32 -9.13
N ASP A 99 -1.18 -7.92 -8.69
CA ASP A 99 -0.35 -6.99 -9.42
C ASP A 99 0.23 -7.65 -10.67
N LEU A 100 0.41 -6.86 -11.72
CA LEU A 100 1.15 -7.26 -12.91
C LEU A 100 2.49 -6.54 -12.96
N SER A 101 3.57 -7.33 -12.95
CA SER A 101 4.95 -6.85 -13.01
C SER A 101 5.58 -7.22 -14.35
N MET A 102 6.29 -6.28 -14.97
CA MET A 102 6.99 -6.50 -16.22
C MET A 102 8.39 -5.89 -16.18
N VAL A 103 9.34 -6.57 -16.80
CA VAL A 103 10.69 -6.07 -17.04
C VAL A 103 11.03 -6.21 -18.50
N ALA A 104 11.47 -5.14 -19.12
CA ALA A 104 12.01 -5.15 -20.48
C ALA A 104 13.55 -5.15 -20.43
N TYR A 105 14.16 -5.96 -21.28
CA TYR A 105 15.60 -6.06 -21.44
C TYR A 105 16.03 -5.62 -22.85
N ASP A 106 17.22 -5.08 -22.95
CA ASP A 106 17.87 -4.87 -24.25
C ASP A 106 18.49 -6.18 -24.78
N LYS A 107 19.11 -6.10 -25.98
CA LYS A 107 19.79 -7.25 -26.62
C LYS A 107 20.99 -7.79 -25.81
N ASP A 108 21.53 -7.00 -24.92
CA ASP A 108 22.67 -7.33 -24.06
C ASP A 108 22.22 -7.76 -22.66
N MET A 109 20.91 -8.03 -22.49
CA MET A 109 20.26 -8.42 -21.22
C MET A 109 20.33 -7.37 -20.10
N ASN A 110 20.52 -6.09 -20.43
CA ASN A 110 20.40 -5.02 -19.45
C ASN A 110 18.93 -4.62 -19.28
N ILE A 111 18.54 -4.32 -18.07
CA ILE A 111 17.18 -3.84 -17.79
C ILE A 111 17.03 -2.41 -18.34
N VAL A 112 16.09 -2.24 -19.27
CA VAL A 112 15.77 -0.94 -19.85
C VAL A 112 14.49 -0.33 -19.28
N ARG A 113 13.59 -1.16 -18.71
CA ARG A 113 12.33 -0.69 -18.15
C ARG A 113 11.71 -1.67 -17.18
N ARG A 114 11.19 -1.15 -16.06
CA ARG A 114 10.37 -1.86 -15.07
C ARG A 114 8.99 -1.25 -15.02
N GLU A 115 7.96 -2.05 -15.16
CA GLU A 115 6.57 -1.62 -15.08
C GLU A 115 5.82 -2.39 -14.02
N LEU A 116 4.97 -1.68 -13.27
CA LEU A 116 4.09 -2.25 -12.26
C LEU A 116 2.68 -1.70 -12.45
N GLN A 117 1.72 -2.60 -12.66
CA GLN A 117 0.30 -2.29 -12.67
C GLN A 117 -0.37 -2.90 -11.44
N VAL A 118 -1.14 -2.10 -10.72
CA VAL A 118 -1.80 -2.50 -9.48
C VAL A 118 -3.31 -2.22 -9.60
N PRO A 119 -4.16 -3.26 -9.51
CA PRO A 119 -5.59 -3.06 -9.44
C PRO A 119 -5.98 -2.29 -8.18
N ILE A 120 -6.80 -1.25 -8.33
CA ILE A 120 -7.29 -0.43 -7.20
C ILE A 120 -8.04 -1.29 -6.18
N SER A 121 -8.86 -2.22 -6.66
CA SER A 121 -9.59 -3.17 -5.81
C SER A 121 -8.66 -4.03 -4.97
N HIS A 122 -7.60 -4.58 -5.59
CA HIS A 122 -6.60 -5.38 -4.89
C HIS A 122 -5.86 -4.57 -3.81
N LEU A 123 -5.39 -3.37 -4.16
CA LEU A 123 -4.72 -2.50 -3.20
C LEU A 123 -5.62 -2.13 -2.01
N CYS A 124 -6.89 -1.79 -2.28
CA CYS A 124 -7.84 -1.54 -1.21
C CYS A 124 -8.07 -2.78 -0.34
N TYR A 125 -8.21 -3.93 -0.95
CA TYR A 125 -8.44 -5.19 -0.24
C TYR A 125 -7.30 -5.53 0.72
N ILE A 126 -6.05 -5.54 0.26
CA ILE A 126 -4.90 -5.88 1.12
C ILE A 126 -4.72 -4.88 2.27
N LEU A 127 -4.92 -3.58 2.02
CA LEU A 127 -4.81 -2.55 3.06
C LEU A 127 -5.92 -2.67 4.11
N CYS A 128 -7.17 -2.90 3.68
CA CYS A 128 -8.30 -3.05 4.59
C CYS A 128 -8.19 -4.33 5.42
N THR A 129 -7.87 -5.46 4.79
CA THR A 129 -7.72 -6.75 5.48
C THR A 129 -6.61 -6.67 6.54
N ALA A 130 -5.44 -6.13 6.17
CA ALA A 130 -4.34 -5.95 7.12
C ALA A 130 -4.73 -5.07 8.31
N ALA A 131 -5.46 -3.98 8.05
CA ALA A 131 -5.89 -3.07 9.10
C ALA A 131 -6.95 -3.69 10.03
N GLU A 132 -7.89 -4.44 9.48
CA GLU A 132 -8.90 -5.16 10.28
C GLU A 132 -8.27 -6.22 11.17
N ASP A 133 -7.37 -7.02 10.62
CA ASP A 133 -6.70 -8.09 11.37
C ASP A 133 -5.77 -7.52 12.44
N TYR A 134 -5.04 -6.44 12.11
CA TYR A 134 -4.22 -5.74 13.07
C TYR A 134 -5.07 -5.17 14.22
N TYR A 135 -6.18 -4.49 13.92
CA TYR A 135 -7.07 -3.92 14.93
C TYR A 135 -7.71 -5.01 15.81
N LYS A 136 -8.18 -6.11 15.24
CA LYS A 136 -8.79 -7.22 16.02
C LYS A 136 -7.84 -7.76 17.09
N ASN A 137 -6.54 -7.82 16.76
CA ASN A 137 -5.51 -8.40 17.63
C ASN A 137 -4.83 -7.38 18.57
N ASN A 138 -5.07 -6.07 18.39
CA ASN A 138 -4.34 -5.01 19.12
C ASN A 138 -5.24 -3.85 19.54
N LYS A 139 -6.47 -4.13 19.95
CA LYS A 139 -7.48 -3.09 20.26
C LYS A 139 -6.99 -2.08 21.30
N GLU A 140 -6.24 -2.54 22.29
CA GLU A 140 -5.68 -1.74 23.38
C GLU A 140 -4.68 -0.68 22.91
N LYS A 141 -4.04 -0.89 21.75
CA LYS A 141 -3.11 0.09 21.15
C LYS A 141 -3.80 1.29 20.54
N PHE A 142 -5.13 1.27 20.44
CA PHE A 142 -5.94 2.33 19.83
C PHE A 142 -6.57 3.31 20.83
N ASP A 143 -6.19 3.26 22.09
CA ASP A 143 -6.70 4.14 23.16
C ASP A 143 -6.44 5.64 22.91
N PHE A 144 -5.55 5.97 21.97
CA PHE A 144 -5.33 7.36 21.55
C PHE A 144 -6.46 7.93 20.68
N ILE A 145 -7.36 7.09 20.16
CA ILE A 145 -8.55 7.50 19.41
C ILE A 145 -9.64 7.82 20.44
N LYS A 146 -9.93 9.10 20.62
CA LYS A 146 -10.87 9.60 21.66
C LYS A 146 -12.17 10.17 21.09
N TYR A 147 -12.63 9.68 19.97
CA TYR A 147 -13.91 10.04 19.40
C TYR A 147 -14.66 8.80 18.94
N SER A 148 -15.97 8.87 18.98
CA SER A 148 -16.88 7.85 18.46
C SER A 148 -17.73 8.44 17.35
N ILE A 149 -18.18 7.58 16.46
CA ILE A 149 -19.22 7.92 15.48
C ILE A 149 -20.53 7.38 16.05
N GLU A 150 -21.49 8.28 16.30
CA GLU A 150 -22.83 7.90 16.69
C GLU A 150 -23.70 7.80 15.43
N ASP A 151 -24.42 6.69 15.31
CA ASP A 151 -25.40 6.50 14.25
C ASP A 151 -26.78 6.90 14.78
N ASP A 152 -27.20 8.11 14.50
CA ASP A 152 -28.47 8.70 14.92
C ASP A 152 -29.62 8.38 13.96
N ARG A 153 -29.39 7.50 12.99
CA ARG A 153 -30.46 7.07 12.08
C ARG A 153 -31.48 6.21 12.81
N PRO A 154 -32.79 6.42 12.56
CA PRO A 154 -33.82 5.60 13.18
C PRO A 154 -33.56 4.11 12.82
N LYS A 155 -33.49 3.25 13.85
CA LYS A 155 -33.41 1.81 13.65
C LYS A 155 -34.71 1.35 13.01
N THR A 156 -34.69 1.11 11.71
CA THR A 156 -35.80 0.42 11.01
C THR A 156 -35.81 -1.01 11.54
N PHE A 157 -36.73 -1.31 12.43
CA PHE A 157 -37.03 -2.70 12.77
C PHE A 157 -37.70 -3.32 11.53
N LEU A 158 -36.97 -4.24 10.86
CA LEU A 158 -37.55 -5.18 9.89
C LEU A 158 -38.20 -6.32 10.65
#